data_1b10b5311ef06ca83f755f6adf20a40b
#
_entry.id   1b10b5311ef06ca83f755f6adf20a40b
#
_cell.length_a   1.000
_cell.length_b   1.000
_cell.length_c   1.000
_cell.angle_alpha   90.00
_cell.angle_beta   90.00
_cell.angle_gamma   90.00
#
_symmetry.space_group_name_H-M   'P 1'
#
loop_
_entity.id
_entity.type
_entity.pdbx_description
1 polymer ?
#
loop_
_entity_poly.entity_id
_entity_poly.type
_entity_poly.pdbx_seq_one_letter_code
_entity_poly.pdbx_strand_id
1 'polypeptide(L)'
;LVEKGVFEIYYQEIGRLDKGMLKTTDINPLNPAQQQAYQSVLQCFREKNVCLLHGVTSSGKTEIYIHLIQEVLKAGKQVLYLLPEIALTTQITERLKRVFGHRLGIYHSKFPDAERVEIWQKQLGDEEYDVILGVRSSIFLPFKNLGLVIVDEEHENTYKQQDPAPRYHARNSSIMLASMFGAKVLLGTATPCVESYFNAISGKYGFVELKERYQDIQLPHIELVDIKELAHQKRMQGPFSPRLVKEIKEALERKEQVILFQNRRGFAPMIECHTCGWVPKCKNCDVSLTYHKGLNQLTCHYCGYTYQVPRSCPACGSVELMNRGFGTERIEDDIKLIFPEARVARMDLDTTRTRTAYEKIIADFEQGKTDILIGTQMVSKGLDFDHVSVVGILNADTMLNYPDFRSHERAFQLMAQVAGRAGRKNRQGLVILQTKSPDLPVIRQVISNDYEQLYYDQSAERQIFKYPPYYRLIYVYLKHRKEDVLDMAADAMAAQLRSGLGSRVL
;
A
#
# COMPACT_ATOMS: atom_id res chain seq x y z
N LEU A 1 -0.10 46.71 34.66
CA LEU A 1 0.77 46.13 35.68
C LEU A 1 2.16 45.85 35.10
N VAL A 2 2.26 45.40 33.85
CA VAL A 2 3.55 45.26 33.14
C VAL A 2 4.15 46.64 32.93
N GLU A 3 3.39 47.62 32.44
CA GLU A 3 3.84 49.01 32.25
C GLU A 3 4.24 49.70 33.58
N LYS A 4 3.75 49.21 34.70
CA LYS A 4 4.10 49.69 36.06
C LYS A 4 5.26 48.91 36.71
N GLY A 5 5.88 48.02 35.98
CA GLY A 5 7.00 47.21 36.47
C GLY A 5 6.65 46.23 37.59
N VAL A 6 5.33 45.91 37.78
CA VAL A 6 4.89 44.93 38.80
C VAL A 6 4.96 43.50 38.27
N PHE A 7 4.80 43.29 36.93
CA PHE A 7 4.96 42.01 36.26
C PHE A 7 5.91 42.18 35.09
N GLU A 8 6.68 41.13 34.83
CA GLU A 8 7.53 40.97 33.65
C GLU A 8 6.92 39.89 32.73
N ILE A 9 6.83 40.18 31.43
CA ILE A 9 6.43 39.19 30.46
C ILE A 9 7.68 38.48 30.00
N TYR A 10 7.76 37.17 30.21
CA TYR A 10 8.79 36.34 29.64
C TYR A 10 8.17 35.31 28.73
N TYR A 11 8.87 34.96 27.68
CA TYR A 11 8.50 33.91 26.75
C TYR A 11 9.28 32.65 27.13
N GLN A 12 8.57 31.57 27.44
CA GLN A 12 9.15 30.26 27.66
C GLN A 12 8.75 29.34 26.53
N GLU A 13 9.73 28.80 25.83
CA GLU A 13 9.46 27.73 24.87
C GLU A 13 9.07 26.46 25.62
N ILE A 14 7.84 26.00 25.41
CA ILE A 14 7.34 24.74 25.97
C ILE A 14 7.42 23.72 24.84
N GLY A 15 8.42 22.82 24.90
CA GLY A 15 8.49 21.70 23.99
C GLY A 15 7.28 20.78 24.16
N ARG A 16 6.62 20.43 23.07
CA ARG A 16 5.44 19.57 23.05
C ARG A 16 5.80 18.10 22.76
N LEU A 17 7.03 17.87 22.34
CA LEU A 17 7.55 16.53 22.12
C LEU A 17 7.82 15.85 23.48
N ASP A 18 7.39 14.59 23.57
CA ASP A 18 7.55 13.79 24.81
C ASP A 18 9.04 13.65 25.17
N LYS A 19 9.42 14.22 26.34
CA LYS A 19 10.78 14.18 26.89
C LYS A 19 10.99 13.03 27.89
N GLY A 20 10.06 12.04 27.94
CA GLY A 20 10.15 10.91 28.84
C GLY A 20 11.47 10.15 28.68
N MET A 21 12.14 9.83 29.80
CA MET A 21 13.31 8.95 29.82
C MET A 21 12.88 7.53 29.43
N LEU A 22 12.99 7.19 28.14
CA LEU A 22 12.79 5.83 27.67
C LEU A 22 14.04 5.01 27.96
N LYS A 23 13.90 3.95 28.79
CA LYS A 23 14.95 2.93 28.89
C LYS A 23 15.05 2.23 27.56
N THR A 24 16.20 2.35 26.91
CA THR A 24 16.50 1.62 25.68
C THR A 24 16.79 0.16 26.00
N THR A 25 16.41 -0.73 25.08
CA THR A 25 16.70 -2.16 25.13
C THR A 25 17.78 -2.50 24.10
N ASP A 26 18.49 -3.59 24.35
CA ASP A 26 19.44 -4.12 23.37
C ASP A 26 18.72 -4.57 22.09
N ILE A 27 19.46 -4.57 20.99
CA ILE A 27 18.98 -5.02 19.68
C ILE A 27 18.90 -6.54 19.68
N ASN A 28 17.78 -7.08 19.19
CA ASN A 28 17.62 -8.53 19.04
C ASN A 28 18.66 -9.10 18.07
N PRO A 29 19.24 -10.27 18.33
CA PRO A 29 20.15 -10.92 17.39
C PRO A 29 19.40 -11.34 16.12
N LEU A 30 20.08 -11.24 14.98
CA LEU A 30 19.56 -11.73 13.71
C LEU A 30 19.62 -13.27 13.69
N ASN A 31 18.60 -13.91 13.12
CA ASN A 31 18.68 -15.33 12.79
C ASN A 31 19.64 -15.56 11.60
N PRO A 32 20.03 -16.81 11.30
CA PRO A 32 21.01 -17.10 10.24
C PRO A 32 20.64 -16.52 8.87
N ALA A 33 19.37 -16.63 8.46
CA ALA A 33 18.90 -16.10 7.17
C ALA A 33 18.93 -14.56 7.14
N GLN A 34 18.49 -13.91 8.22
CA GLN A 34 18.57 -12.45 8.37
C GLN A 34 20.03 -11.97 8.41
N GLN A 35 20.92 -12.70 9.08
CA GLN A 35 22.33 -12.38 9.15
C GLN A 35 22.99 -12.47 7.74
N GLN A 36 22.66 -13.49 6.98
CA GLN A 36 23.12 -13.63 5.60
C GLN A 36 22.62 -12.47 4.72
N ALA A 37 21.32 -12.16 4.78
CA ALA A 37 20.74 -11.04 4.04
C ALA A 37 21.37 -9.69 4.45
N TYR A 38 21.59 -9.46 5.74
CA TYR A 38 22.27 -8.28 6.26
C TYR A 38 23.69 -8.12 5.67
N GLN A 39 24.50 -9.19 5.67
CA GLN A 39 25.83 -9.18 5.07
C GLN A 39 25.78 -8.94 3.55
N SER A 40 24.82 -9.54 2.87
CA SER A 40 24.61 -9.32 1.44
C SER A 40 24.23 -7.86 1.12
N VAL A 41 23.40 -7.22 1.95
CA VAL A 41 23.08 -5.77 1.81
C VAL A 41 24.34 -4.93 1.99
N LEU A 42 25.16 -5.20 3.01
CA LEU A 42 26.43 -4.48 3.24
C LEU A 42 27.39 -4.65 2.06
N GLN A 43 27.46 -5.84 1.49
CA GLN A 43 28.27 -6.10 0.31
C GLN A 43 27.74 -5.35 -0.91
N CYS A 44 26.43 -5.38 -1.15
CA CYS A 44 25.80 -4.58 -2.22
C CYS A 44 26.12 -3.08 -2.08
N PHE A 45 26.13 -2.56 -0.88
CA PHE A 45 26.43 -1.14 -0.64
C PHE A 45 27.88 -0.72 -0.94
N ARG A 46 28.80 -1.68 -1.06
CA ARG A 46 30.18 -1.38 -1.53
C ARG A 46 30.20 -1.04 -3.01
N GLU A 47 29.32 -1.65 -3.80
CA GLU A 47 29.33 -1.52 -5.27
C GLU A 47 28.18 -0.64 -5.78
N LYS A 48 27.06 -0.62 -5.08
CA LYS A 48 25.81 0.07 -5.48
C LYS A 48 25.37 1.07 -4.41
N ASN A 49 24.66 2.11 -4.84
CA ASN A 49 24.08 3.09 -3.91
C ASN A 49 22.65 2.75 -3.51
N VAL A 50 21.98 1.92 -4.29
CA VAL A 50 20.61 1.46 -4.03
C VAL A 50 20.60 -0.06 -3.99
N CYS A 51 19.96 -0.64 -2.99
CA CYS A 51 19.76 -2.07 -2.85
C CYS A 51 18.26 -2.36 -2.68
N LEU A 52 17.74 -3.34 -3.40
CA LEU A 52 16.40 -3.90 -3.20
C LEU A 52 16.51 -5.14 -2.31
N LEU A 53 15.87 -5.09 -1.14
CA LEU A 53 15.68 -6.23 -0.25
C LEU A 53 14.28 -6.82 -0.48
N HIS A 54 14.21 -7.87 -1.25
CA HIS A 54 13.00 -8.64 -1.50
C HIS A 54 12.85 -9.73 -0.45
N GLY A 55 12.07 -9.46 0.58
CA GLY A 55 11.86 -10.41 1.67
C GLY A 55 10.38 -10.74 1.85
N VAL A 56 10.05 -12.02 1.93
CA VAL A 56 8.66 -12.48 2.12
C VAL A 56 8.00 -11.82 3.34
N THR A 57 6.67 -11.77 3.36
CA THR A 57 5.92 -11.23 4.50
C THR A 57 6.31 -11.97 5.78
N SER A 58 6.50 -11.23 6.87
CA SER A 58 6.94 -11.77 8.18
C SER A 58 8.33 -12.43 8.17
N SER A 59 9.22 -12.05 7.25
CA SER A 59 10.63 -12.49 7.26
C SER A 59 11.50 -11.75 8.29
N GLY A 60 10.96 -10.70 8.93
CA GLY A 60 11.68 -9.92 9.92
C GLY A 60 12.61 -8.87 9.30
N LYS A 61 12.31 -8.32 8.13
CA LYS A 61 13.06 -7.21 7.49
C LYS A 61 13.38 -6.07 8.45
N THR A 62 12.46 -5.77 9.35
CA THR A 62 12.64 -4.67 10.33
C THR A 62 13.85 -4.88 11.24
N GLU A 63 14.18 -6.12 11.62
CA GLU A 63 15.39 -6.39 12.40
C GLU A 63 16.66 -6.06 11.60
N ILE A 64 16.68 -6.42 10.31
CA ILE A 64 17.80 -6.05 9.42
C ILE A 64 17.93 -4.52 9.33
N TYR A 65 16.80 -3.80 9.23
CA TYR A 65 16.80 -2.33 9.20
C TYR A 65 17.39 -1.76 10.50
N ILE A 66 16.99 -2.27 11.65
CA ILE A 66 17.51 -1.83 12.96
C ILE A 66 19.03 -1.99 13.04
N HIS A 67 19.57 -3.14 12.59
CA HIS A 67 21.02 -3.37 12.56
C HIS A 67 21.74 -2.42 11.60
N LEU A 68 21.19 -2.17 10.40
CA LEU A 68 21.76 -1.21 9.45
C LEU A 68 21.73 0.22 9.99
N ILE A 69 20.64 0.63 10.63
CA ILE A 69 20.54 1.94 11.30
C ILE A 69 21.64 2.07 12.33
N GLN A 70 21.82 1.07 13.20
CA GLN A 70 22.85 1.12 14.25
C GLN A 70 24.27 1.30 13.67
N GLU A 71 24.59 0.60 12.58
CA GLU A 71 25.90 0.77 11.92
C GLU A 71 26.14 2.21 11.41
N VAL A 72 25.10 2.80 10.83
CA VAL A 72 25.16 4.18 10.30
C VAL A 72 25.31 5.19 11.44
N LEU A 73 24.58 4.96 12.57
CA LEU A 73 24.67 5.79 13.77
C LEU A 73 26.04 5.72 14.44
N LYS A 74 26.70 4.54 14.45
CA LYS A 74 28.09 4.40 14.94
C LYS A 74 29.08 5.22 14.10
N ALA A 75 28.79 5.43 12.83
CA ALA A 75 29.57 6.27 11.94
C ALA A 75 29.24 7.77 12.06
N GLY A 76 28.42 8.19 13.02
CA GLY A 76 28.00 9.57 13.24
C GLY A 76 27.11 10.15 12.13
N LYS A 77 26.37 9.30 11.43
CA LYS A 77 25.49 9.71 10.33
C LYS A 77 24.02 9.54 10.67
N GLN A 78 23.17 10.32 10.01
CA GLN A 78 21.74 10.31 10.17
C GLN A 78 21.06 9.26 9.26
N VAL A 79 19.88 8.83 9.66
CA VAL A 79 19.05 7.87 8.91
C VAL A 79 17.64 8.42 8.69
N LEU A 80 17.16 8.31 7.46
CA LEU A 80 15.75 8.52 7.12
C LEU A 80 15.08 7.15 6.88
N TYR A 81 14.10 6.82 7.70
CA TYR A 81 13.30 5.61 7.54
C TYR A 81 11.88 6.00 7.11
N LEU A 82 11.55 5.72 5.85
CA LEU A 82 10.26 6.01 5.26
C LEU A 82 9.32 4.81 5.38
N LEU A 83 8.12 5.10 5.86
CA LEU A 83 6.99 4.17 5.89
C LEU A 83 5.81 4.74 5.10
N PRO A 84 4.96 3.89 4.50
CA PRO A 84 3.65 4.32 4.04
C PRO A 84 2.84 4.92 5.19
N GLU A 85 2.04 5.95 4.90
CA GLU A 85 1.29 6.68 5.93
C GLU A 85 0.41 5.77 6.81
N ILE A 86 -0.14 4.71 6.23
CA ILE A 86 -0.96 3.72 6.94
C ILE A 86 -0.11 2.75 7.78
N ALA A 87 1.14 2.50 7.39
CA ALA A 87 2.03 1.56 8.09
C ALA A 87 2.74 2.19 9.30
N LEU A 88 2.66 3.51 9.49
CA LEU A 88 3.19 4.19 10.67
C LEU A 88 2.25 3.94 11.85
N THR A 89 2.28 2.71 12.35
CA THR A 89 1.46 2.25 13.49
C THR A 89 2.17 2.49 14.82
N THR A 90 1.42 2.42 15.90
CA THR A 90 1.95 2.47 17.26
C THR A 90 2.99 1.36 17.47
N GLN A 91 2.76 0.16 16.94
CA GLN A 91 3.65 -1.00 17.07
C GLN A 91 5.06 -0.73 16.53
N ILE A 92 5.20 -0.25 15.30
CA ILE A 92 6.52 0.05 14.72
C ILE A 92 7.19 1.23 15.42
N THR A 93 6.41 2.24 15.78
CA THR A 93 6.88 3.41 16.51
C THR A 93 7.45 3.02 17.88
N GLU A 94 6.72 2.24 18.67
CA GLU A 94 7.17 1.76 19.98
C GLU A 94 8.38 0.85 19.87
N ARG A 95 8.40 -0.03 18.87
CA ARG A 95 9.55 -0.92 18.63
C ARG A 95 10.82 -0.13 18.40
N LEU A 96 10.79 0.88 17.53
CA LEU A 96 11.95 1.72 17.26
C LEU A 96 12.30 2.65 18.43
N LYS A 97 11.30 3.17 19.15
CA LYS A 97 11.52 3.96 20.37
C LYS A 97 12.23 3.17 21.45
N ARG A 98 11.92 1.88 21.62
CA ARG A 98 12.63 1.01 22.58
C ARG A 98 14.11 0.86 22.27
N VAL A 99 14.49 0.88 20.99
CA VAL A 99 15.88 0.70 20.57
C VAL A 99 16.63 2.04 20.54
N PHE A 100 16.04 3.07 19.94
CA PHE A 100 16.74 4.33 19.65
C PHE A 100 16.44 5.47 20.63
N GLY A 101 15.41 5.32 21.47
CA GLY A 101 15.05 6.29 22.51
C GLY A 101 14.84 7.70 21.97
N HIS A 102 15.50 8.66 22.59
CA HIS A 102 15.43 10.09 22.24
C HIS A 102 16.11 10.45 20.90
N ARG A 103 16.92 9.54 20.35
CA ARG A 103 17.57 9.70 19.04
C ARG A 103 16.59 9.58 17.87
N LEU A 104 15.37 9.07 18.12
CA LEU A 104 14.32 8.85 17.13
C LEU A 104 13.35 10.02 17.09
N GLY A 105 13.30 10.72 15.96
CA GLY A 105 12.23 11.66 15.61
C GLY A 105 11.16 11.00 14.76
N ILE A 106 9.89 11.31 15.03
CA ILE A 106 8.75 10.78 14.27
C ILE A 106 8.08 11.93 13.54
N TYR A 107 8.02 11.88 12.21
CA TYR A 107 7.43 12.93 11.39
C TYR A 107 6.24 12.41 10.60
N HIS A 108 5.05 12.94 10.90
CA HIS A 108 3.79 12.51 10.31
C HIS A 108 2.92 13.69 9.91
N SER A 109 2.23 13.58 8.77
CA SER A 109 1.32 14.63 8.24
C SER A 109 0.11 14.92 9.14
N LYS A 110 -0.28 13.95 10.01
CA LYS A 110 -1.38 14.10 10.98
C LYS A 110 -0.97 14.79 12.28
N PHE A 111 0.33 15.07 12.46
CA PHE A 111 0.76 15.86 13.63
C PHE A 111 0.34 17.30 13.46
N PRO A 112 -0.02 18.00 14.56
CA PRO A 112 -0.23 19.43 14.54
C PRO A 112 0.93 20.18 13.90
N ASP A 113 0.66 21.27 13.23
CA ASP A 113 1.69 22.05 12.54
C ASP A 113 2.81 22.48 13.49
N ALA A 114 2.46 22.81 14.75
CA ALA A 114 3.43 23.21 15.76
C ALA A 114 4.45 22.08 16.08
N GLU A 115 4.02 20.82 16.19
CA GLU A 115 4.93 19.69 16.40
C GLU A 115 5.83 19.46 15.18
N ARG A 116 5.29 19.62 13.97
CA ARG A 116 6.09 19.49 12.74
C ARG A 116 7.14 20.58 12.62
N VAL A 117 6.80 21.81 13.02
CA VAL A 117 7.75 22.94 13.08
C VAL A 117 8.82 22.66 14.13
N GLU A 118 8.48 22.15 15.31
CA GLU A 118 9.45 21.82 16.36
C GLU A 118 10.46 20.77 15.88
N ILE A 119 10.00 19.71 15.17
CA ILE A 119 10.88 18.71 14.57
C ILE A 119 11.80 19.34 13.53
N TRP A 120 11.26 20.23 12.68
CA TRP A 120 12.05 20.95 11.68
C TRP A 120 13.13 21.82 12.31
N GLN A 121 12.77 22.62 13.32
CA GLN A 121 13.71 23.47 14.05
C GLN A 121 14.80 22.67 14.74
N LYS A 122 14.43 21.55 15.35
CA LYS A 122 15.39 20.65 15.99
C LYS A 122 16.37 20.07 14.97
N GLN A 123 15.93 19.71 13.75
CA GLN A 123 16.81 19.23 12.68
C GLN A 123 17.75 20.31 12.15
N LEU A 124 17.41 21.60 12.27
CA LEU A 124 18.30 22.71 11.94
C LEU A 124 19.29 23.05 13.05
N GLY A 125 18.92 22.79 14.31
CA GLY A 125 19.72 23.07 15.52
C GLY A 125 20.86 22.08 15.75
N ASP A 126 21.46 22.12 16.93
CA ASP A 126 22.60 21.27 17.31
C ASP A 126 22.19 19.97 18.04
N GLU A 127 20.89 19.82 18.29
CA GLU A 127 20.31 18.62 18.96
C GLU A 127 19.41 17.85 17.99
N GLU A 128 19.84 17.67 16.73
CA GLU A 128 19.08 16.97 15.73
C GLU A 128 18.82 15.50 16.07
N TYR A 129 17.75 14.95 15.52
CA TYR A 129 17.51 13.51 15.59
C TYR A 129 18.48 12.75 14.68
N ASP A 130 19.02 11.65 15.18
CA ASP A 130 19.86 10.75 14.39
C ASP A 130 19.03 9.90 13.42
N VAL A 131 17.82 9.52 13.84
CA VAL A 131 16.90 8.73 13.05
C VAL A 131 15.58 9.48 12.89
N ILE A 132 15.15 9.67 11.68
CA ILE A 132 13.80 10.16 11.37
C ILE A 132 12.97 9.01 10.83
N LEU A 133 11.94 8.62 11.59
CA LEU A 133 10.87 7.76 11.11
C LEU A 133 9.75 8.63 10.55
N GLY A 134 9.43 8.46 9.27
CA GLY A 134 8.41 9.34 8.71
C GLY A 134 7.73 8.84 7.45
N VAL A 135 6.77 9.63 7.00
CA VAL A 135 6.01 9.40 5.77
C VAL A 135 6.64 10.17 4.60
N ARG A 136 6.03 10.09 3.42
CA ARG A 136 6.54 10.69 2.18
C ARG A 136 7.08 12.12 2.29
N SER A 137 6.49 12.98 3.12
CA SER A 137 6.92 14.39 3.28
C SER A 137 8.20 14.55 4.08
N SER A 138 8.67 13.52 4.79
CA SER A 138 9.88 13.56 5.61
C SER A 138 11.16 13.71 4.77
N ILE A 139 11.10 13.46 3.47
CA ILE A 139 12.23 13.69 2.55
C ILE A 139 12.64 15.16 2.45
N PHE A 140 11.78 16.08 2.87
CA PHE A 140 12.06 17.52 2.84
C PHE A 140 12.66 18.06 4.14
N LEU A 141 12.80 17.21 5.18
CA LEU A 141 13.45 17.64 6.41
C LEU A 141 14.93 17.97 6.16
N PRO A 142 15.50 18.97 6.87
CA PRO A 142 16.88 19.37 6.70
C PRO A 142 17.83 18.39 7.40
N PHE A 143 18.43 17.48 6.64
CA PHE A 143 19.49 16.59 7.12
C PHE A 143 20.84 17.29 7.00
N LYS A 144 21.74 17.06 7.96
CA LYS A 144 23.12 17.58 7.93
C LYS A 144 24.10 16.54 7.40
N ASN A 145 23.96 15.29 7.82
CA ASN A 145 24.88 14.19 7.48
C ASN A 145 24.12 12.86 7.25
N LEU A 146 23.26 12.85 6.22
CA LEU A 146 22.48 11.65 5.88
C LEU A 146 23.39 10.51 5.39
N GLY A 147 23.29 9.33 5.99
CA GLY A 147 24.08 8.14 5.66
C GLY A 147 23.28 7.00 5.05
N LEU A 148 22.00 6.90 5.41
CA LEU A 148 21.13 5.82 4.93
C LEU A 148 19.69 6.34 4.77
N VAL A 149 19.05 5.90 3.69
CA VAL A 149 17.60 6.00 3.53
C VAL A 149 17.01 4.61 3.41
N ILE A 150 16.05 4.29 4.25
CA ILE A 150 15.26 3.05 4.17
C ILE A 150 13.87 3.42 3.66
N VAL A 151 13.41 2.74 2.62
CA VAL A 151 12.05 2.88 2.09
C VAL A 151 11.37 1.52 2.24
N ASP A 152 10.58 1.36 3.29
CA ASP A 152 9.86 0.12 3.54
C ASP A 152 8.55 0.09 2.75
N GLU A 153 8.12 -1.11 2.34
CA GLU A 153 7.00 -1.30 1.42
C GLU A 153 7.11 -0.37 0.18
N GLU A 154 8.27 -0.40 -0.48
CA GLU A 154 8.67 0.54 -1.54
C GLU A 154 7.68 0.61 -2.72
N HIS A 155 6.90 -0.45 -2.91
CA HIS A 155 5.87 -0.57 -3.94
C HIS A 155 4.62 0.28 -3.67
N GLU A 156 4.50 0.85 -2.47
CA GLU A 156 3.29 1.51 -2.03
C GLU A 156 2.96 2.78 -2.82
N ASN A 157 1.72 2.83 -3.32
CA ASN A 157 1.24 3.98 -4.10
C ASN A 157 1.15 5.29 -3.29
N THR A 158 1.09 5.20 -1.95
CA THR A 158 1.02 6.37 -1.07
C THR A 158 2.31 7.19 -1.04
N TYR A 159 3.41 6.64 -1.53
CA TYR A 159 4.63 7.40 -1.78
C TYR A 159 4.52 8.41 -2.93
N LYS A 160 3.54 8.25 -3.82
CA LYS A 160 3.23 9.24 -4.84
C LYS A 160 2.25 10.28 -4.29
N GLN A 161 2.68 11.55 -4.27
CA GLN A 161 1.79 12.66 -4.01
C GLN A 161 0.99 12.98 -5.29
N GLN A 162 -0.33 12.83 -5.21
CA GLN A 162 -1.23 13.15 -6.32
C GLN A 162 -1.68 14.60 -6.26
N ASP A 163 -2.02 15.06 -5.08
CA ASP A 163 -2.48 16.42 -4.78
C ASP A 163 -2.12 16.77 -3.33
N PRO A 164 -1.70 18.01 -3.02
CA PRO A 164 -1.40 19.11 -3.95
C PRO A 164 -0.08 18.94 -4.71
N ALA A 165 0.23 19.88 -5.61
CA ALA A 165 1.58 19.99 -6.16
C ALA A 165 2.58 20.41 -5.05
N PRO A 166 3.86 20.03 -5.18
CA PRO A 166 4.50 19.26 -6.23
C PRO A 166 4.14 17.77 -6.17
N ARG A 167 3.88 17.18 -7.34
CA ARG A 167 3.47 15.77 -7.46
C ARG A 167 4.67 14.82 -7.52
N TYR A 168 5.50 14.84 -6.48
CA TYR A 168 6.69 13.98 -6.37
C TYR A 168 6.34 12.54 -5.99
N HIS A 169 7.32 11.64 -6.17
CA HIS A 169 7.26 10.27 -5.69
C HIS A 169 8.36 10.09 -4.64
N ALA A 170 7.99 9.92 -3.36
CA ALA A 170 8.94 9.95 -2.24
C ALA A 170 10.06 8.93 -2.37
N ARG A 171 9.80 7.68 -2.80
CA ARG A 171 10.83 6.67 -3.07
C ARG A 171 11.88 7.20 -4.07
N ASN A 172 11.46 7.76 -5.20
CA ASN A 172 12.38 8.25 -6.21
C ASN A 172 13.11 9.51 -5.75
N SER A 173 12.39 10.40 -5.06
CA SER A 173 13.00 11.62 -4.50
C SER A 173 13.97 11.30 -3.37
N SER A 174 13.73 10.25 -2.57
CA SER A 174 14.66 9.83 -1.53
C SER A 174 15.97 9.24 -2.09
N ILE A 175 15.91 8.56 -3.24
CA ILE A 175 17.11 8.12 -3.96
C ILE A 175 17.94 9.32 -4.42
N MET A 176 17.27 10.38 -4.91
CA MET A 176 17.96 11.62 -5.29
C MET A 176 18.54 12.32 -4.07
N LEU A 177 17.77 12.45 -2.98
CA LEU A 177 18.23 13.02 -1.73
C LEU A 177 19.48 12.28 -1.21
N ALA A 178 19.44 10.96 -1.16
CA ALA A 178 20.57 10.13 -0.74
C ALA A 178 21.81 10.37 -1.62
N SER A 179 21.61 10.49 -2.93
CA SER A 179 22.70 10.81 -3.88
C SER A 179 23.39 12.14 -3.57
N MET A 180 22.65 13.16 -3.11
CA MET A 180 23.22 14.47 -2.75
C MET A 180 24.13 14.39 -1.52
N PHE A 181 23.90 13.43 -0.61
CA PHE A 181 24.72 13.20 0.60
C PHE A 181 25.74 12.07 0.44
N GLY A 182 25.78 11.37 -0.70
CA GLY A 182 26.57 10.14 -0.83
C GLY A 182 26.04 9.00 0.07
N ALA A 183 24.78 9.08 0.48
CA ALA A 183 24.11 8.09 1.33
C ALA A 183 23.67 6.86 0.55
N LYS A 184 23.47 5.74 1.25
CA LYS A 184 22.94 4.50 0.69
C LYS A 184 21.42 4.46 0.80
N VAL A 185 20.77 3.69 -0.09
CA VAL A 185 19.31 3.50 -0.10
C VAL A 185 18.98 2.03 -0.05
N LEU A 186 18.16 1.63 0.93
CA LEU A 186 17.56 0.31 1.00
C LEU A 186 16.07 0.41 0.66
N LEU A 187 15.67 -0.30 -0.39
CA LEU A 187 14.26 -0.48 -0.75
C LEU A 187 13.81 -1.84 -0.23
N GLY A 188 12.88 -1.86 0.73
CA GLY A 188 12.42 -3.10 1.33
C GLY A 188 10.97 -3.39 0.97
N THR A 189 10.66 -4.66 0.64
CA THR A 189 9.30 -5.08 0.31
C THR A 189 9.17 -6.60 0.22
N ALA A 190 7.95 -7.11 0.35
CA ALA A 190 7.63 -8.51 0.05
C ALA A 190 7.16 -8.69 -1.40
N THR A 191 6.69 -7.61 -2.02
CA THR A 191 6.11 -7.61 -3.36
C THR A 191 6.61 -6.37 -4.12
N PRO A 192 7.82 -6.40 -4.67
CA PRO A 192 8.43 -5.25 -5.32
C PRO A 192 7.53 -4.61 -6.37
N CYS A 193 7.70 -3.31 -6.64
CA CYS A 193 7.14 -2.78 -7.86
C CYS A 193 7.99 -3.23 -9.07
N VAL A 194 7.34 -3.41 -10.21
CA VAL A 194 7.97 -3.91 -11.44
C VAL A 194 9.19 -3.07 -11.82
N GLU A 195 9.13 -1.75 -11.62
CA GLU A 195 10.23 -0.83 -11.93
C GLU A 195 11.45 -1.04 -11.01
N SER A 196 11.25 -1.27 -9.71
CA SER A 196 12.36 -1.53 -8.78
C SER A 196 12.97 -2.89 -9.02
N TYR A 197 12.16 -3.91 -9.26
CA TYR A 197 12.63 -5.24 -9.57
C TYR A 197 13.39 -5.26 -10.90
N PHE A 198 12.88 -4.58 -11.94
CA PHE A 198 13.61 -4.39 -13.20
C PHE A 198 14.99 -3.76 -13.01
N ASN A 199 15.08 -2.69 -12.20
CA ASN A 199 16.35 -2.05 -11.89
C ASN A 199 17.31 -2.97 -11.11
N ALA A 200 16.78 -3.86 -10.28
CA ALA A 200 17.57 -4.82 -9.53
C ALA A 200 18.14 -5.92 -10.44
N ILE A 201 17.30 -6.59 -11.23
CA ILE A 201 17.75 -7.70 -12.11
C ILE A 201 18.59 -7.20 -13.29
N SER A 202 18.40 -5.94 -13.74
CA SER A 202 19.27 -5.30 -14.75
C SER A 202 20.62 -4.85 -14.20
N GLY A 203 20.91 -5.07 -12.91
CA GLY A 203 22.15 -4.72 -12.26
C GLY A 203 22.34 -3.25 -11.94
N LYS A 204 21.31 -2.40 -12.13
CA LYS A 204 21.33 -0.99 -11.71
C LYS A 204 21.27 -0.85 -10.19
N TYR A 205 20.46 -1.66 -9.52
CA TYR A 205 20.40 -1.76 -8.07
C TYR A 205 21.10 -3.04 -7.60
N GLY A 206 21.53 -3.09 -6.35
CA GLY A 206 21.83 -4.34 -5.67
C GLY A 206 20.56 -5.13 -5.44
N PHE A 207 20.64 -6.45 -5.41
CA PHE A 207 19.50 -7.33 -5.19
C PHE A 207 19.81 -8.34 -4.10
N VAL A 208 18.98 -8.37 -3.05
CA VAL A 208 19.08 -9.32 -1.95
C VAL A 208 17.72 -9.93 -1.68
N GLU A 209 17.67 -11.27 -1.60
CA GLU A 209 16.46 -12.00 -1.29
C GLU A 209 16.49 -12.55 0.14
N LEU A 210 15.32 -12.50 0.81
CA LEU A 210 15.08 -13.12 2.11
C LEU A 210 13.83 -14.00 2.00
N LYS A 211 14.03 -15.27 1.59
CA LYS A 211 12.95 -16.20 1.25
C LYS A 211 12.32 -16.88 2.46
N GLU A 212 13.01 -16.92 3.59
CA GLU A 212 12.56 -17.60 4.80
C GLU A 212 11.71 -16.68 5.66
N ARG A 213 10.62 -17.22 6.20
CA ARG A 213 9.83 -16.54 7.21
C ARG A 213 10.47 -16.71 8.60
N TYR A 214 10.23 -15.73 9.45
CA TYR A 214 10.66 -15.83 10.84
C TYR A 214 9.93 -17.00 11.54
N GLN A 215 10.67 -17.89 12.21
CA GLN A 215 10.15 -19.07 12.93
C GLN A 215 9.41 -20.10 12.06
N ASP A 216 9.81 -20.33 10.83
CA ASP A 216 9.25 -21.36 9.91
C ASP A 216 7.71 -21.32 9.76
N ILE A 217 7.11 -20.16 9.95
CA ILE A 217 5.65 -19.98 9.78
C ILE A 217 5.28 -20.28 8.33
N GLN A 218 4.39 -21.24 8.11
CA GLN A 218 3.91 -21.60 6.77
C GLN A 218 3.12 -20.46 6.12
N LEU A 219 3.18 -20.37 4.79
CA LEU A 219 2.30 -19.50 4.02
C LEU A 219 0.84 -19.93 4.24
N PRO A 220 -0.12 -19.00 4.28
CA PRO A 220 -1.53 -19.37 4.38
C PRO A 220 -1.95 -20.20 3.17
N HIS A 221 -2.87 -21.12 3.40
CA HIS A 221 -3.53 -21.82 2.31
C HIS A 221 -4.54 -20.88 1.65
N ILE A 222 -4.42 -20.67 0.32
CA ILE A 222 -5.35 -19.84 -0.44
C ILE A 222 -6.29 -20.76 -1.22
N GLU A 223 -7.56 -20.71 -0.86
CA GLU A 223 -8.63 -21.44 -1.56
C GLU A 223 -9.38 -20.49 -2.48
N LEU A 224 -9.43 -20.83 -3.76
CA LEU A 224 -10.14 -20.06 -4.79
C LEU A 224 -11.61 -20.46 -4.85
N VAL A 225 -12.47 -19.46 -4.87
CA VAL A 225 -13.92 -19.66 -5.04
C VAL A 225 -14.41 -18.89 -6.26
N ASP A 226 -14.91 -19.61 -7.25
CA ASP A 226 -15.61 -19.01 -8.39
C ASP A 226 -17.00 -18.55 -7.96
N ILE A 227 -17.15 -17.23 -7.80
CA ILE A 227 -18.43 -16.64 -7.41
C ILE A 227 -19.35 -16.38 -8.63
N LYS A 228 -18.90 -16.56 -9.85
CA LYS A 228 -19.72 -16.40 -11.05
C LYS A 228 -20.76 -17.50 -11.13
N GLU A 229 -20.34 -18.76 -10.99
CA GLU A 229 -21.21 -19.92 -10.98
C GLU A 229 -22.17 -19.90 -9.79
N LEU A 230 -21.66 -19.60 -8.58
CA LEU A 230 -22.48 -19.51 -7.37
C LEU A 230 -23.54 -18.41 -7.45
N ALA A 231 -23.22 -17.27 -8.06
CA ALA A 231 -24.17 -16.18 -8.27
C ALA A 231 -25.28 -16.60 -9.26
N HIS A 232 -24.92 -17.30 -10.35
CA HIS A 232 -25.88 -17.83 -11.31
C HIS A 232 -26.82 -18.84 -10.67
N GLN A 233 -26.31 -19.68 -9.80
CA GLN A 233 -27.10 -20.67 -9.03
C GLN A 233 -27.87 -20.05 -7.85
N LYS A 234 -27.79 -18.73 -7.63
CA LYS A 234 -28.39 -18.00 -6.48
C LYS A 234 -27.99 -18.57 -5.11
N ARG A 235 -26.77 -19.11 -5.00
CA ARG A 235 -26.23 -19.71 -3.77
C ARG A 235 -25.43 -18.73 -2.92
N MET A 236 -25.19 -17.51 -3.38
CA MET A 236 -24.50 -16.47 -2.62
C MET A 236 -25.41 -15.89 -1.51
N GLN A 237 -24.85 -15.62 -0.34
CA GLN A 237 -25.50 -14.88 0.73
C GLN A 237 -24.93 -13.45 0.78
N GLY A 238 -25.57 -12.52 0.07
CA GLY A 238 -24.98 -11.21 -0.17
C GLY A 238 -23.65 -11.33 -0.92
N PRO A 239 -22.55 -10.77 -0.42
CA PRO A 239 -21.22 -10.89 -1.04
C PRO A 239 -20.48 -12.19 -0.64
N PHE A 240 -21.07 -13.05 0.19
CA PHE A 240 -20.39 -14.20 0.77
C PHE A 240 -20.76 -15.51 0.06
N SER A 241 -19.75 -16.29 -0.32
CA SER A 241 -19.94 -17.65 -0.81
C SER A 241 -20.29 -18.60 0.35
N PRO A 242 -21.00 -19.70 0.09
CA PRO A 242 -21.29 -20.72 1.12
C PRO A 242 -20.02 -21.26 1.79
N ARG A 243 -18.93 -21.35 1.02
CA ARG A 243 -17.63 -21.79 1.52
C ARG A 243 -17.07 -20.81 2.54
N LEU A 244 -17.10 -19.51 2.23
CA LEU A 244 -16.62 -18.47 3.16
C LEU A 244 -17.49 -18.42 4.43
N VAL A 245 -18.82 -18.47 4.29
CA VAL A 245 -19.75 -18.48 5.45
C VAL A 245 -19.46 -19.67 6.37
N LYS A 246 -19.21 -20.86 5.81
CA LYS A 246 -18.84 -22.06 6.59
C LYS A 246 -17.55 -21.83 7.39
N GLU A 247 -16.50 -21.31 6.76
CA GLU A 247 -15.21 -21.09 7.43
C GLU A 247 -15.29 -19.99 8.50
N ILE A 248 -16.07 -18.92 8.26
CA ILE A 248 -16.34 -17.91 9.29
C ILE A 248 -17.00 -18.56 10.51
N LYS A 249 -18.06 -19.37 10.29
CA LYS A 249 -18.76 -20.06 11.38
C LYS A 249 -17.82 -20.92 12.20
N GLU A 250 -17.02 -21.76 11.55
CA GLU A 250 -16.06 -22.64 12.21
C GLU A 250 -14.97 -21.87 12.97
N ALA A 251 -14.50 -20.72 12.44
CA ALA A 251 -13.55 -19.86 13.13
C ALA A 251 -14.16 -19.25 14.40
N LEU A 252 -15.38 -18.73 14.32
CA LEU A 252 -16.10 -18.17 15.47
C LEU A 252 -16.37 -19.21 16.56
N GLU A 253 -16.75 -20.44 16.19
CA GLU A 253 -16.92 -21.56 17.12
C GLU A 253 -15.62 -21.89 17.89
N ARG A 254 -14.47 -21.75 17.22
CA ARG A 254 -13.14 -21.91 17.83
C ARG A 254 -12.65 -20.67 18.59
N LYS A 255 -13.45 -19.59 18.64
CA LYS A 255 -13.07 -18.28 19.20
C LYS A 255 -11.84 -17.65 18.51
N GLU A 256 -11.68 -17.92 17.24
CA GLU A 256 -10.68 -17.35 16.37
C GLU A 256 -11.26 -16.12 15.65
N GLN A 257 -10.38 -15.26 15.16
CA GLN A 257 -10.78 -14.01 14.51
C GLN A 257 -10.77 -14.13 12.98
N VAL A 258 -11.59 -13.30 12.35
CA VAL A 258 -11.76 -13.26 10.89
C VAL A 258 -11.50 -11.85 10.36
N ILE A 259 -10.81 -11.75 9.23
CA ILE A 259 -10.70 -10.50 8.47
C ILE A 259 -11.48 -10.66 7.16
N LEU A 260 -12.38 -9.72 6.87
CA LEU A 260 -13.08 -9.60 5.60
C LEU A 260 -12.54 -8.40 4.84
N PHE A 261 -11.87 -8.68 3.74
CA PHE A 261 -11.23 -7.66 2.93
C PHE A 261 -12.10 -7.28 1.73
N GLN A 262 -12.38 -5.97 1.60
CA GLN A 262 -13.05 -5.38 0.45
C GLN A 262 -12.26 -4.17 -0.05
N ASN A 263 -11.74 -4.23 -1.26
CA ASN A 263 -11.06 -3.06 -1.83
C ASN A 263 -12.08 -2.02 -2.29
N ARG A 264 -12.10 -0.85 -1.61
CA ARG A 264 -12.97 0.30 -1.95
C ARG A 264 -12.19 1.48 -2.54
N ARG A 265 -10.86 1.53 -2.38
CA ARG A 265 -10.07 2.69 -2.81
C ARG A 265 -9.86 2.70 -4.32
N GLY A 266 -10.10 3.87 -4.91
CA GLY A 266 -9.90 4.12 -6.33
C GLY A 266 -11.06 3.62 -7.18
N PHE A 267 -12.30 3.79 -6.71
CA PHE A 267 -13.48 3.51 -7.51
C PHE A 267 -13.51 4.44 -8.73
N ALA A 268 -12.87 4.00 -9.81
CA ALA A 268 -13.23 4.49 -11.13
C ALA A 268 -14.58 3.87 -11.45
N PRO A 269 -15.61 4.65 -11.72
CA PRO A 269 -16.89 4.10 -12.10
C PRO A 269 -16.67 3.26 -13.37
N MET A 270 -16.92 1.96 -13.28
CA MET A 270 -16.84 1.04 -14.39
C MET A 270 -18.11 0.22 -14.49
N ILE A 271 -18.41 -0.22 -15.70
CA ILE A 271 -19.54 -1.10 -15.95
C ILE A 271 -19.07 -2.55 -15.86
N GLU A 272 -19.84 -3.36 -15.16
CA GLU A 272 -19.63 -4.81 -15.07
C GLU A 272 -20.95 -5.52 -15.39
N CYS A 273 -20.88 -6.60 -16.15
CA CYS A 273 -22.03 -7.48 -16.33
C CYS A 273 -22.28 -8.27 -15.04
N HIS A 274 -23.51 -8.15 -14.50
CA HIS A 274 -23.90 -8.87 -13.29
C HIS A 274 -23.84 -10.39 -13.49
N THR A 275 -24.20 -10.88 -14.67
CA THR A 275 -24.32 -12.30 -14.97
C THR A 275 -22.95 -12.97 -15.17
N CYS A 276 -22.06 -12.40 -16.00
CA CYS A 276 -20.83 -13.08 -16.40
C CYS A 276 -19.54 -12.40 -15.92
N GLY A 277 -19.63 -11.21 -15.28
CA GLY A 277 -18.46 -10.47 -14.84
C GLY A 277 -17.70 -9.73 -15.94
N TRP A 278 -18.22 -9.70 -17.18
CA TRP A 278 -17.58 -8.97 -18.27
C TRP A 278 -17.42 -7.49 -17.95
N VAL A 279 -16.22 -6.97 -18.20
CA VAL A 279 -15.87 -5.55 -18.05
C VAL A 279 -15.33 -5.02 -19.39
N PRO A 280 -15.78 -3.84 -19.86
CA PRO A 280 -15.29 -3.26 -21.10
C PRO A 280 -13.82 -2.88 -21.01
N LYS A 281 -13.02 -3.33 -21.99
CA LYS A 281 -11.59 -3.02 -22.11
C LYS A 281 -11.31 -2.11 -23.31
N CYS A 282 -10.25 -1.34 -23.19
CA CYS A 282 -9.73 -0.52 -24.31
C CYS A 282 -9.09 -1.43 -25.35
N LYS A 283 -9.39 -1.17 -26.63
CA LYS A 283 -8.80 -1.92 -27.75
C LYS A 283 -7.31 -1.62 -27.97
N ASN A 284 -6.83 -0.46 -27.51
CA ASN A 284 -5.49 0.03 -27.80
C ASN A 284 -4.51 -0.11 -26.61
N CYS A 285 -5.01 -0.17 -25.37
CA CYS A 285 -4.19 -0.02 -24.15
C CYS A 285 -4.31 -1.18 -23.18
N ASP A 286 -5.14 -2.18 -23.49
CA ASP A 286 -5.43 -3.35 -22.62
C ASP A 286 -5.79 -2.99 -21.16
N VAL A 287 -6.41 -1.85 -20.94
CA VAL A 287 -6.94 -1.41 -19.64
C VAL A 287 -8.46 -1.38 -19.68
N SER A 288 -9.10 -1.55 -18.52
CA SER A 288 -10.55 -1.38 -18.41
C SER A 288 -10.93 0.08 -18.66
N LEU A 289 -12.14 0.29 -19.17
CA LEU A 289 -12.65 1.62 -19.48
C LEU A 289 -13.37 2.24 -18.29
N THR A 290 -13.21 3.54 -18.12
CA THR A 290 -13.92 4.32 -17.09
C THR A 290 -15.30 4.74 -17.62
N TYR A 291 -16.33 4.56 -16.81
CA TYR A 291 -17.69 4.97 -17.13
C TYR A 291 -17.94 6.42 -16.68
N HIS A 292 -18.31 7.27 -17.63
CA HIS A 292 -18.73 8.65 -17.40
C HIS A 292 -20.25 8.75 -17.38
N LYS A 293 -20.83 8.76 -16.18
CA LYS A 293 -22.29 8.72 -15.99
C LYS A 293 -23.01 9.89 -16.67
N GLY A 294 -22.46 11.11 -16.63
CA GLY A 294 -23.06 12.30 -17.23
C GLY A 294 -23.20 12.22 -18.76
N LEU A 295 -22.24 11.55 -19.42
CA LEU A 295 -22.19 11.37 -20.86
C LEU A 295 -22.69 10.00 -21.32
N ASN A 296 -22.96 9.09 -20.38
CA ASN A 296 -23.27 7.68 -20.62
C ASN A 296 -22.26 7.00 -21.57
N GLN A 297 -20.97 7.27 -21.36
CA GLN A 297 -19.87 6.82 -22.20
C GLN A 297 -18.79 6.08 -21.41
N LEU A 298 -18.09 5.20 -22.12
CA LEU A 298 -16.93 4.46 -21.64
C LEU A 298 -15.67 5.04 -22.29
N THR A 299 -14.72 5.52 -21.48
CA THR A 299 -13.53 6.23 -21.98
C THR A 299 -12.26 5.62 -21.42
N CYS A 300 -11.26 5.44 -22.28
CA CYS A 300 -9.91 5.11 -21.87
C CYS A 300 -9.14 6.38 -21.50
N HIS A 301 -8.66 6.48 -20.26
CA HIS A 301 -7.88 7.64 -19.80
C HIS A 301 -6.42 7.65 -20.30
N TYR A 302 -5.99 6.63 -21.06
CA TYR A 302 -4.64 6.58 -21.66
C TYR A 302 -4.62 7.09 -23.11
N CYS A 303 -5.55 6.66 -23.94
CA CYS A 303 -5.56 7.01 -25.37
C CYS A 303 -6.80 7.78 -25.82
N GLY A 304 -7.73 8.09 -24.91
CA GLY A 304 -8.97 8.80 -25.23
C GLY A 304 -10.01 7.95 -25.97
N TYR A 305 -9.74 6.66 -26.24
CA TYR A 305 -10.71 5.80 -26.91
C TYR A 305 -12.02 5.77 -26.14
N THR A 306 -13.11 6.15 -26.80
CA THR A 306 -14.45 6.29 -26.22
C THR A 306 -15.47 5.52 -27.02
N TYR A 307 -16.41 4.84 -26.35
CA TYR A 307 -17.59 4.28 -26.98
C TYR A 307 -18.81 4.27 -26.06
N GLN A 308 -19.98 4.12 -26.65
CA GLN A 308 -21.26 4.10 -25.94
C GLN A 308 -21.39 2.82 -25.10
N VAL A 309 -22.04 2.94 -23.94
CA VAL A 309 -22.36 1.76 -23.13
C VAL A 309 -23.24 0.80 -23.94
N PRO A 310 -22.85 -0.47 -24.09
CA PRO A 310 -23.67 -1.42 -24.85
C PRO A 310 -25.01 -1.68 -24.12
N ARG A 311 -26.07 -1.92 -24.88
CA ARG A 311 -27.40 -2.24 -24.32
C ARG A 311 -27.48 -3.62 -23.68
N SER A 312 -26.63 -4.53 -24.13
CA SER A 312 -26.49 -5.88 -23.59
C SER A 312 -25.02 -6.28 -23.53
N CYS A 313 -24.70 -7.19 -22.65
CA CYS A 313 -23.34 -7.71 -22.48
C CYS A 313 -22.86 -8.40 -23.78
N PRO A 314 -21.75 -7.98 -24.37
CA PRO A 314 -21.23 -8.64 -25.58
C PRO A 314 -20.77 -10.08 -25.35
N ALA A 315 -20.48 -10.45 -24.11
CA ALA A 315 -19.98 -11.78 -23.76
C ALA A 315 -21.10 -12.80 -23.51
N CYS A 316 -22.24 -12.39 -22.92
CA CYS A 316 -23.30 -13.34 -22.53
C CYS A 316 -24.72 -12.89 -22.91
N GLY A 317 -24.90 -11.73 -23.56
CA GLY A 317 -26.20 -11.22 -23.97
C GLY A 317 -27.08 -10.62 -22.86
N SER A 318 -26.67 -10.69 -21.59
CA SER A 318 -27.44 -10.15 -20.47
C SER A 318 -27.58 -8.63 -20.59
N VAL A 319 -28.77 -8.12 -20.20
CA VAL A 319 -29.03 -6.66 -20.13
C VAL A 319 -28.66 -6.07 -18.76
N GLU A 320 -28.26 -6.90 -17.81
CA GLU A 320 -27.88 -6.48 -16.45
C GLU A 320 -26.44 -5.94 -16.41
N LEU A 321 -26.25 -4.76 -16.97
CA LEU A 321 -24.99 -4.01 -16.88
C LEU A 321 -25.09 -3.02 -15.72
N MET A 322 -24.25 -3.18 -14.71
CA MET A 322 -24.35 -2.40 -13.47
C MET A 322 -23.08 -1.59 -13.22
N ASN A 323 -23.27 -0.37 -12.73
CA ASN A 323 -22.22 0.39 -12.07
C ASN A 323 -22.12 -0.11 -10.63
N ARG A 324 -21.01 -0.79 -10.25
CA ARG A 324 -20.90 -1.46 -8.95
C ARG A 324 -19.94 -0.79 -7.97
N GLY A 325 -20.38 -0.71 -6.72
CA GLY A 325 -19.59 -0.54 -5.52
C GLY A 325 -20.40 -0.92 -4.30
N PHE A 326 -20.11 -2.06 -3.68
CA PHE A 326 -20.59 -2.34 -2.34
C PHE A 326 -19.69 -1.63 -1.32
N GLY A 327 -20.28 -0.73 -0.50
CA GLY A 327 -19.56 -0.14 0.63
C GLY A 327 -19.30 -1.17 1.73
N THR A 328 -18.27 -0.95 2.53
CA THR A 328 -17.97 -1.74 3.74
C THR A 328 -19.13 -1.74 4.74
N GLU A 329 -19.96 -0.71 4.73
CA GLU A 329 -21.17 -0.56 5.53
C GLU A 329 -22.19 -1.66 5.22
N ARG A 330 -22.49 -1.88 3.94
CA ARG A 330 -23.40 -2.96 3.54
C ARG A 330 -22.85 -4.35 3.88
N ILE A 331 -21.54 -4.54 3.78
CA ILE A 331 -20.89 -5.79 4.18
C ILE A 331 -21.07 -6.04 5.68
N GLU A 332 -20.96 -4.98 6.48
CA GLU A 332 -21.20 -5.02 7.92
C GLU A 332 -22.65 -5.42 8.24
N ASP A 333 -23.62 -4.82 7.54
CA ASP A 333 -25.03 -5.15 7.71
C ASP A 333 -25.33 -6.60 7.32
N ASP A 334 -24.85 -7.03 6.14
CA ASP A 334 -25.06 -8.39 5.64
C ASP A 334 -24.43 -9.45 6.58
N ILE A 335 -23.22 -9.22 7.11
CA ILE A 335 -22.56 -10.20 8.00
C ILE A 335 -23.23 -10.27 9.38
N LYS A 336 -23.75 -9.16 9.91
CA LYS A 336 -24.52 -9.14 11.17
C LYS A 336 -25.84 -9.89 11.06
N LEU A 337 -26.46 -9.92 9.87
CA LEU A 337 -27.64 -10.75 9.62
C LEU A 337 -27.33 -12.23 9.63
N ILE A 338 -26.15 -12.64 9.15
CA ILE A 338 -25.72 -14.05 9.10
C ILE A 338 -25.21 -14.51 10.47
N PHE A 339 -24.47 -13.64 11.18
CA PHE A 339 -23.87 -13.93 12.49
C PHE A 339 -24.22 -12.85 13.52
N PRO A 340 -25.47 -12.85 14.03
CA PRO A 340 -25.95 -11.79 14.93
C PRO A 340 -25.21 -11.71 16.27
N GLU A 341 -24.63 -12.83 16.73
CA GLU A 341 -23.85 -12.88 17.98
C GLU A 341 -22.39 -12.44 17.81
N ALA A 342 -21.89 -12.28 16.57
CA ALA A 342 -20.51 -11.89 16.33
C ALA A 342 -20.29 -10.39 16.55
N ARG A 343 -19.20 -10.05 17.23
CA ARG A 343 -18.76 -8.65 17.41
C ARG A 343 -18.02 -8.20 16.17
N VAL A 344 -18.67 -7.37 15.35
CA VAL A 344 -18.17 -6.88 14.08
C VAL A 344 -17.65 -5.47 14.22
N ALA A 345 -16.46 -5.20 13.70
CA ALA A 345 -15.91 -3.85 13.57
C ALA A 345 -15.53 -3.55 12.11
N ARG A 346 -15.59 -2.27 11.74
CA ARG A 346 -15.24 -1.77 10.42
C ARG A 346 -14.04 -0.85 10.49
N MET A 347 -13.06 -1.06 9.59
CA MET A 347 -11.86 -0.25 9.45
C MET A 347 -11.78 0.32 8.04
N ASP A 348 -12.32 1.51 7.85
CA ASP A 348 -12.29 2.29 6.62
C ASP A 348 -12.05 3.78 6.90
N LEU A 349 -12.04 4.61 5.85
CA LEU A 349 -11.81 6.06 5.99
C LEU A 349 -12.87 6.75 6.86
N ASP A 350 -14.11 6.25 6.86
CA ASP A 350 -15.21 6.88 7.60
C ASP A 350 -15.10 6.59 9.10
N THR A 351 -14.70 5.36 9.46
CA THR A 351 -14.53 4.93 10.86
C THR A 351 -13.18 5.32 11.46
N THR A 352 -12.19 5.68 10.65
CA THR A 352 -10.81 5.96 11.08
C THR A 352 -10.36 7.40 10.82
N ARG A 353 -11.29 8.36 10.85
CA ARG A 353 -10.99 9.77 10.59
C ARG A 353 -10.03 10.38 11.62
N THR A 354 -10.09 9.92 12.87
CA THR A 354 -9.18 10.34 13.92
C THR A 354 -8.18 9.25 14.24
N ARG A 355 -6.99 9.66 14.71
CA ARG A 355 -5.93 8.73 15.15
C ARG A 355 -6.43 7.83 16.28
N THR A 356 -7.12 8.38 17.26
CA THR A 356 -7.66 7.64 18.41
C THR A 356 -8.69 6.59 18.00
N ALA A 357 -9.55 6.87 17.02
CA ALA A 357 -10.53 5.89 16.51
C ALA A 357 -9.81 4.72 15.81
N TYR A 358 -8.79 5.00 15.01
CA TYR A 358 -7.97 3.97 14.35
C TYR A 358 -7.25 3.07 15.37
N GLU A 359 -6.55 3.69 16.33
CA GLU A 359 -5.81 2.96 17.38
C GLU A 359 -6.75 2.10 18.24
N LYS A 360 -7.95 2.61 18.56
CA LYS A 360 -8.96 1.87 19.33
C LYS A 360 -9.45 0.62 18.59
N ILE A 361 -9.78 0.71 17.29
CA ILE A 361 -10.24 -0.44 16.50
C ILE A 361 -9.17 -1.54 16.49
N ILE A 362 -7.90 -1.17 16.32
CA ILE A 362 -6.77 -2.11 16.34
C ILE A 362 -6.65 -2.76 17.72
N ALA A 363 -6.60 -1.95 18.78
CA ALA A 363 -6.46 -2.46 20.15
C ALA A 363 -7.62 -3.39 20.56
N ASP A 364 -8.86 -3.04 20.19
CA ASP A 364 -10.03 -3.88 20.46
C ASP A 364 -9.97 -5.21 19.68
N PHE A 365 -9.44 -5.20 18.45
CA PHE A 365 -9.24 -6.42 17.69
C PHE A 365 -8.10 -7.28 18.26
N GLU A 366 -6.95 -6.70 18.59
CA GLU A 366 -5.82 -7.40 19.22
C GLU A 366 -6.20 -8.04 20.57
N GLN A 367 -7.04 -7.37 21.35
CA GLN A 367 -7.53 -7.86 22.66
C GLN A 367 -8.66 -8.89 22.54
N GLY A 368 -9.06 -9.28 21.34
CA GLY A 368 -10.16 -10.23 21.12
C GLY A 368 -11.53 -9.68 21.46
N LYS A 369 -11.72 -8.35 21.55
CA LYS A 369 -13.03 -7.72 21.75
C LYS A 369 -13.86 -7.65 20.48
N THR A 370 -13.26 -7.90 19.33
CA THR A 370 -13.86 -7.94 18.00
C THR A 370 -13.57 -9.30 17.38
N ASP A 371 -14.59 -9.95 16.83
CA ASP A 371 -14.49 -11.27 16.21
C ASP A 371 -14.26 -11.19 14.70
N ILE A 372 -14.94 -10.25 14.05
CA ILE A 372 -14.86 -10.03 12.60
C ILE A 372 -14.44 -8.58 12.32
N LEU A 373 -13.31 -8.40 11.65
CA LEU A 373 -12.84 -7.10 11.18
C LEU A 373 -13.09 -6.97 9.68
N ILE A 374 -13.96 -6.04 9.29
CA ILE A 374 -14.20 -5.68 7.89
C ILE A 374 -13.31 -4.50 7.54
N GLY A 375 -12.49 -4.65 6.50
CA GLY A 375 -11.61 -3.55 6.17
C GLY A 375 -11.27 -3.40 4.69
N THR A 376 -10.71 -2.23 4.40
CA THR A 376 -10.14 -1.88 3.11
C THR A 376 -8.62 -2.09 3.16
N GLN A 377 -7.86 -1.42 2.30
CA GLN A 377 -6.39 -1.46 2.31
C GLN A 377 -5.75 -1.16 3.68
N MET A 378 -6.51 -0.63 4.64
CA MET A 378 -6.00 -0.33 5.99
C MET A 378 -5.68 -1.60 6.79
N VAL A 379 -6.43 -2.69 6.58
CA VAL A 379 -6.20 -3.98 7.28
C VAL A 379 -5.02 -4.77 6.71
N SER A 380 -4.54 -4.41 5.52
CA SER A 380 -3.43 -5.13 4.87
C SER A 380 -2.05 -4.72 5.37
N LYS A 381 -1.89 -3.60 6.09
CA LYS A 381 -0.61 -2.94 6.32
C LYS A 381 -0.28 -2.73 7.79
N GLY A 382 0.98 -3.02 8.15
CA GLY A 382 1.58 -2.62 9.43
C GLY A 382 0.93 -3.19 10.70
N LEU A 383 0.03 -4.15 10.56
CA LEU A 383 -0.69 -4.76 11.66
C LEU A 383 -0.33 -6.23 11.80
N ASP A 384 -0.20 -6.68 13.02
CA ASP A 384 0.17 -8.05 13.35
C ASP A 384 -0.88 -8.64 14.30
N PHE A 385 -1.66 -9.61 13.82
CA PHE A 385 -2.75 -10.20 14.58
C PHE A 385 -2.51 -11.70 14.81
N ASP A 386 -2.37 -12.10 16.06
CA ASP A 386 -2.02 -13.47 16.43
C ASP A 386 -3.19 -14.47 16.32
N HIS A 387 -4.44 -14.00 16.33
CA HIS A 387 -5.64 -14.84 16.43
C HIS A 387 -6.45 -14.94 15.13
N VAL A 388 -5.96 -14.37 14.02
CA VAL A 388 -6.65 -14.42 12.74
C VAL A 388 -6.40 -15.74 12.05
N SER A 389 -7.43 -16.57 11.91
CA SER A 389 -7.37 -17.88 11.23
C SER A 389 -7.91 -17.84 9.81
N VAL A 390 -8.91 -16.98 9.55
CA VAL A 390 -9.58 -16.89 8.26
C VAL A 390 -9.50 -15.46 7.71
N VAL A 391 -9.14 -15.33 6.45
CA VAL A 391 -9.21 -14.09 5.70
C VAL A 391 -10.09 -14.30 4.47
N GLY A 392 -11.14 -13.49 4.33
CA GLY A 392 -12.02 -13.49 3.17
C GLY A 392 -11.71 -12.31 2.24
N ILE A 393 -11.23 -12.56 1.02
CA ILE A 393 -11.14 -11.55 -0.04
C ILE A 393 -12.45 -11.61 -0.82
N LEU A 394 -13.35 -10.64 -0.57
CA LEU A 394 -14.75 -10.72 -1.01
C LEU A 394 -14.93 -10.55 -2.52
N ASN A 395 -14.08 -9.76 -3.17
CA ASN A 395 -14.15 -9.54 -4.61
C ASN A 395 -12.80 -9.08 -5.16
N ALA A 396 -12.03 -10.01 -5.74
CA ALA A 396 -10.75 -9.72 -6.36
C ALA A 396 -10.90 -8.93 -7.68
N ASP A 397 -12.03 -9.09 -8.38
CA ASP A 397 -12.27 -8.48 -9.70
C ASP A 397 -12.26 -6.94 -9.64
N THR A 398 -12.63 -6.34 -8.52
CA THR A 398 -12.57 -4.88 -8.34
C THR A 398 -11.14 -4.33 -8.39
N MET A 399 -10.15 -5.12 -8.04
CA MET A 399 -8.74 -4.76 -8.13
C MET A 399 -8.18 -5.04 -9.53
N LEU A 400 -8.54 -6.19 -10.08
CA LEU A 400 -8.06 -6.67 -11.38
C LEU A 400 -8.55 -5.81 -12.53
N ASN A 401 -9.80 -5.36 -12.47
CA ASN A 401 -10.43 -4.56 -13.51
C ASN A 401 -10.28 -3.04 -13.31
N TYR A 402 -9.41 -2.60 -12.39
CA TYR A 402 -9.13 -1.17 -12.24
C TYR A 402 -8.51 -0.61 -13.53
N PRO A 403 -8.95 0.56 -14.06
CA PRO A 403 -8.48 1.11 -15.32
C PRO A 403 -7.08 1.74 -15.22
N ASP A 404 -6.08 0.91 -14.92
CA ASP A 404 -4.67 1.28 -14.82
C ASP A 404 -3.82 0.10 -15.28
N PHE A 405 -2.77 0.34 -16.06
CA PHE A 405 -1.88 -0.71 -16.52
C PHE A 405 -1.16 -1.47 -15.39
N ARG A 406 -1.15 -0.92 -14.17
CA ARG A 406 -0.65 -1.57 -12.96
C ARG A 406 -1.71 -2.37 -12.21
N SER A 407 -2.91 -2.55 -12.76
CA SER A 407 -4.02 -3.18 -12.04
C SER A 407 -3.67 -4.58 -11.53
N HIS A 408 -3.07 -5.42 -12.36
CA HIS A 408 -2.67 -6.78 -12.00
C HIS A 408 -1.53 -6.80 -10.99
N GLU A 409 -0.50 -5.97 -11.17
CA GLU A 409 0.58 -5.79 -10.19
C GLU A 409 0.04 -5.39 -8.82
N ARG A 410 -0.80 -4.36 -8.77
CA ARG A 410 -1.40 -3.88 -7.52
C ARG A 410 -2.36 -4.88 -6.89
N ALA A 411 -3.11 -5.61 -7.71
CA ALA A 411 -3.98 -6.67 -7.22
C ALA A 411 -3.17 -7.79 -6.56
N PHE A 412 -2.09 -8.25 -7.20
CA PHE A 412 -1.17 -9.23 -6.61
C PHE A 412 -0.61 -8.72 -5.28
N GLN A 413 -0.01 -7.53 -5.27
CA GLN A 413 0.61 -6.93 -4.08
C GLN A 413 -0.38 -6.87 -2.92
N LEU A 414 -1.60 -6.41 -3.18
CA LEU A 414 -2.61 -6.25 -2.15
C LEU A 414 -3.16 -7.59 -1.66
N MET A 415 -3.43 -8.53 -2.57
CA MET A 415 -3.91 -9.87 -2.20
C MET A 415 -2.85 -10.64 -1.41
N ALA A 416 -1.58 -10.59 -1.81
CA ALA A 416 -0.48 -11.20 -1.08
C ALA A 416 -0.28 -10.59 0.32
N GLN A 417 -0.41 -9.26 0.46
CA GLN A 417 -0.34 -8.60 1.77
C GLN A 417 -1.50 -9.00 2.68
N VAL A 418 -2.73 -9.02 2.15
CA VAL A 418 -3.93 -9.41 2.91
C VAL A 418 -3.86 -10.88 3.28
N ALA A 419 -3.46 -11.74 2.35
CA ALA A 419 -3.25 -13.16 2.62
C ALA A 419 -2.22 -13.39 3.74
N GLY A 420 -1.16 -12.61 3.75
CA GLY A 420 -0.13 -12.67 4.81
C GLY A 420 -0.65 -12.36 6.22
N ARG A 421 -1.89 -11.89 6.39
CA ARG A 421 -2.52 -11.69 7.72
C ARG A 421 -3.16 -12.96 8.29
N ALA A 422 -3.41 -13.98 7.47
CA ALA A 422 -3.93 -15.25 7.92
C ALA A 422 -2.81 -16.15 8.46
N GLY A 423 -3.03 -16.75 9.63
CA GLY A 423 -2.17 -17.77 10.24
C GLY A 423 -0.89 -17.22 10.88
N ARG A 424 -0.73 -17.51 12.16
CA ARG A 424 0.49 -17.32 12.95
C ARG A 424 0.53 -18.29 14.12
N LYS A 425 1.72 -18.47 14.72
CA LYS A 425 1.92 -19.27 15.94
C LYS A 425 1.26 -20.66 15.89
N ASN A 426 1.83 -21.55 15.12
CA ASN A 426 1.53 -22.99 15.08
C ASN A 426 0.36 -23.46 14.23
N ARG A 427 -0.31 -22.60 13.45
CA ARG A 427 -1.37 -23.03 12.53
C ARG A 427 -1.31 -22.27 11.21
N GLN A 428 -1.40 -23.02 10.12
CA GLN A 428 -1.55 -22.44 8.78
C GLN A 428 -2.91 -21.71 8.68
N GLY A 429 -2.90 -20.46 8.29
CA GLY A 429 -4.11 -19.68 8.04
C GLY A 429 -4.80 -20.06 6.75
N LEU A 430 -6.09 -19.76 6.66
CA LEU A 430 -6.91 -19.99 5.47
C LEU A 430 -7.32 -18.65 4.85
N VAL A 431 -7.14 -18.53 3.55
CA VAL A 431 -7.61 -17.38 2.76
C VAL A 431 -8.64 -17.87 1.76
N ILE A 432 -9.85 -17.33 1.82
CA ILE A 432 -10.87 -17.56 0.81
C ILE A 432 -10.86 -16.41 -0.19
N LEU A 433 -10.38 -16.68 -1.40
CA LEU A 433 -10.30 -15.71 -2.48
C LEU A 433 -11.49 -15.88 -3.41
N GLN A 434 -12.39 -14.91 -3.41
CA GLN A 434 -13.59 -14.91 -4.25
C GLN A 434 -13.36 -14.06 -5.51
N THR A 435 -13.60 -14.64 -6.69
CA THR A 435 -13.49 -13.97 -7.99
C THR A 435 -14.46 -14.55 -9.01
N LYS A 436 -14.84 -13.74 -9.99
CA LYS A 436 -15.58 -14.18 -11.19
C LYS A 436 -14.64 -14.57 -12.35
N SER A 437 -13.36 -14.36 -12.17
CA SER A 437 -12.33 -14.56 -13.18
C SER A 437 -11.21 -15.50 -12.69
N PRO A 438 -11.57 -16.76 -12.33
CA PRO A 438 -10.64 -17.71 -11.69
C PRO A 438 -9.45 -18.09 -12.58
N ASP A 439 -9.60 -17.98 -13.89
CA ASP A 439 -8.59 -18.40 -14.88
C ASP A 439 -7.50 -17.35 -15.15
N LEU A 440 -7.63 -16.14 -14.61
CA LEU A 440 -6.63 -15.10 -14.82
C LEU A 440 -5.26 -15.52 -14.26
N PRO A 441 -4.16 -15.35 -15.04
CA PRO A 441 -2.81 -15.72 -14.59
C PRO A 441 -2.43 -15.15 -13.22
N VAL A 442 -2.77 -13.89 -12.97
CA VAL A 442 -2.48 -13.21 -11.69
C VAL A 442 -3.13 -13.90 -10.49
N ILE A 443 -4.30 -14.52 -10.64
CA ILE A 443 -4.95 -15.29 -9.56
C ILE A 443 -4.11 -16.52 -9.20
N ARG A 444 -3.62 -17.25 -10.21
CA ARG A 444 -2.74 -18.41 -10.00
C ARG A 444 -1.43 -18.00 -9.34
N GLN A 445 -0.85 -16.89 -9.79
CA GLN A 445 0.39 -16.32 -9.22
C GLN A 445 0.22 -15.92 -7.75
N VAL A 446 -0.95 -15.35 -7.37
CA VAL A 446 -1.26 -15.05 -5.96
C VAL A 446 -1.35 -16.34 -5.13
N ILE A 447 -2.02 -17.36 -5.64
CA ILE A 447 -2.19 -18.65 -4.94
C ILE A 447 -0.84 -19.35 -4.71
N SER A 448 0.02 -19.35 -5.72
CA SER A 448 1.38 -19.93 -5.63
C SER A 448 2.41 -18.99 -4.99
N ASN A 449 2.02 -17.73 -4.69
CA ASN A 449 2.93 -16.68 -4.24
C ASN A 449 4.13 -16.48 -5.19
N ASP A 450 3.89 -16.59 -6.50
CA ASP A 450 4.90 -16.50 -7.55
C ASP A 450 5.01 -15.08 -8.11
N TYR A 451 5.82 -14.26 -7.43
CA TYR A 451 6.09 -12.89 -7.86
C TYR A 451 6.93 -12.84 -9.12
N GLU A 452 7.84 -13.80 -9.30
CA GLU A 452 8.75 -13.82 -10.44
C GLU A 452 7.99 -14.01 -11.76
N GLN A 453 7.06 -14.96 -11.81
CA GLN A 453 6.20 -15.15 -12.98
C GLN A 453 5.31 -13.91 -13.24
N LEU A 454 4.75 -13.31 -12.19
CA LEU A 454 4.02 -12.04 -12.33
C LEU A 454 4.90 -10.96 -12.97
N TYR A 455 6.13 -10.83 -12.52
CA TYR A 455 7.07 -9.85 -13.08
C TYR A 455 7.31 -10.07 -14.56
N TYR A 456 7.57 -11.31 -14.99
CA TYR A 456 7.82 -11.61 -16.40
C TYR A 456 6.59 -11.33 -17.27
N ASP A 457 5.40 -11.74 -16.85
CA ASP A 457 4.16 -11.49 -17.57
C ASP A 457 3.89 -9.98 -17.70
N GLN A 458 3.98 -9.24 -16.58
CA GLN A 458 3.77 -7.80 -16.58
C GLN A 458 4.87 -7.05 -17.36
N SER A 459 6.10 -7.51 -17.32
CA SER A 459 7.22 -6.91 -18.05
C SER A 459 7.02 -7.03 -19.55
N ALA A 460 6.63 -8.22 -20.05
CA ALA A 460 6.35 -8.45 -21.47
C ALA A 460 5.20 -7.58 -21.97
N GLU A 461 4.10 -7.51 -21.20
CA GLU A 461 2.95 -6.67 -21.52
C GLU A 461 3.33 -5.18 -21.62
N ARG A 462 4.09 -4.68 -20.61
CA ARG A 462 4.53 -3.28 -20.57
C ARG A 462 5.50 -2.91 -21.70
N GLN A 463 6.29 -3.85 -22.17
CA GLN A 463 7.16 -3.63 -23.32
C GLN A 463 6.34 -3.44 -24.59
N ILE A 464 5.32 -4.28 -24.81
CA ILE A 464 4.41 -4.22 -25.97
C ILE A 464 3.63 -2.90 -25.98
N PHE A 465 3.03 -2.54 -24.83
CA PHE A 465 2.18 -1.35 -24.70
C PHE A 465 2.94 -0.06 -24.38
N LYS A 466 4.28 -0.08 -24.39
CA LYS A 466 5.14 1.08 -24.14
C LYS A 466 4.93 1.71 -22.76
N TYR A 467 4.82 0.88 -21.71
CA TYR A 467 4.69 1.31 -20.32
C TYR A 467 6.03 1.29 -19.56
N PRO A 468 6.12 1.98 -18.40
CA PRO A 468 7.27 1.85 -17.52
C PRO A 468 7.48 0.38 -17.06
N PRO A 469 8.74 -0.09 -16.95
CA PRO A 469 10.01 0.65 -16.90
C PRO A 469 10.62 0.98 -18.27
N TYR A 470 10.10 0.47 -19.36
CA TYR A 470 10.69 0.61 -20.70
C TYR A 470 10.51 2.03 -21.27
N TYR A 471 9.38 2.66 -20.95
CA TYR A 471 9.04 4.01 -21.37
C TYR A 471 8.67 4.87 -20.17
N ARG A 472 8.71 6.19 -20.33
CA ARG A 472 8.22 7.15 -19.34
C ARG A 472 6.89 7.71 -19.81
N LEU A 473 5.90 7.72 -18.92
CA LEU A 473 4.61 8.35 -19.15
C LEU A 473 4.57 9.70 -18.44
N ILE A 474 4.13 10.73 -19.19
CA ILE A 474 3.90 12.07 -18.66
C ILE A 474 2.41 12.37 -18.86
N TYR A 475 1.71 12.60 -17.76
CA TYR A 475 0.32 13.02 -17.79
C TYR A 475 0.23 14.53 -17.63
N VAL A 476 -0.43 15.19 -18.59
CA VAL A 476 -0.74 16.61 -18.52
C VAL A 476 -2.22 16.77 -18.19
N TYR A 477 -2.52 17.31 -17.01
CA TYR A 477 -3.89 17.53 -16.56
C TYR A 477 -4.27 18.97 -16.75
N LEU A 478 -5.30 19.21 -17.56
CA LEU A 478 -5.94 20.51 -17.74
C LEU A 478 -7.22 20.55 -16.89
N LYS A 479 -7.46 21.71 -16.25
CA LYS A 479 -8.67 21.93 -15.44
C LYS A 479 -9.22 23.31 -15.73
N HIS A 480 -10.49 23.38 -16.11
CA HIS A 480 -11.22 24.65 -16.25
C HIS A 480 -12.69 24.47 -15.85
N ARG A 481 -13.35 25.58 -15.43
CA ARG A 481 -14.76 25.53 -15.02
C ARG A 481 -15.72 25.42 -16.21
N LYS A 482 -15.34 25.95 -17.38
CA LYS A 482 -16.11 25.89 -18.62
C LYS A 482 -15.54 24.81 -19.50
N GLU A 483 -16.38 23.88 -19.94
CA GLU A 483 -16.01 22.72 -20.74
C GLU A 483 -15.48 23.12 -22.12
N ASP A 484 -16.18 24.08 -22.79
CA ASP A 484 -15.77 24.61 -24.09
C ASP A 484 -14.33 25.18 -24.09
N VAL A 485 -13.98 25.94 -23.04
CA VAL A 485 -12.62 26.48 -22.87
C VAL A 485 -11.61 25.38 -22.60
N LEU A 486 -12.00 24.36 -21.81
CA LEU A 486 -11.13 23.21 -21.50
C LEU A 486 -10.84 22.39 -22.76
N ASP A 487 -11.85 22.13 -23.59
CA ASP A 487 -11.71 21.36 -24.83
C ASP A 487 -10.83 22.09 -25.84
N MET A 488 -11.06 23.40 -26.06
CA MET A 488 -10.20 24.22 -26.94
C MET A 488 -8.74 24.22 -26.46
N ALA A 489 -8.50 24.35 -25.17
CA ALA A 489 -7.15 24.33 -24.61
C ALA A 489 -6.49 22.95 -24.74
N ALA A 490 -7.25 21.87 -24.55
CA ALA A 490 -6.78 20.49 -24.70
C ALA A 490 -6.40 20.19 -26.15
N ASP A 491 -7.22 20.58 -27.10
CA ASP A 491 -6.96 20.38 -28.53
C ASP A 491 -5.73 21.17 -29.00
N ALA A 492 -5.62 22.44 -28.58
CA ALA A 492 -4.47 23.29 -28.92
C ALA A 492 -3.17 22.72 -28.33
N MET A 493 -3.20 22.27 -27.07
CA MET A 493 -2.03 21.66 -26.43
C MET A 493 -1.67 20.34 -27.10
N ALA A 494 -2.65 19.48 -27.39
CA ALA A 494 -2.43 18.20 -28.07
C ALA A 494 -1.80 18.40 -29.45
N ALA A 495 -2.27 19.40 -30.22
CA ALA A 495 -1.70 19.76 -31.52
C ALA A 495 -0.22 20.21 -31.41
N GLN A 496 0.10 21.07 -30.44
CA GLN A 496 1.49 21.52 -30.20
C GLN A 496 2.39 20.36 -29.77
N LEU A 497 1.93 19.53 -28.85
CA LEU A 497 2.70 18.37 -28.37
C LEU A 497 2.96 17.37 -29.51
N ARG A 498 1.95 17.07 -30.34
CA ARG A 498 2.10 16.19 -31.50
C ARG A 498 3.06 16.78 -32.53
N SER A 499 3.00 18.07 -32.79
CA SER A 499 3.95 18.76 -33.69
C SER A 499 5.40 18.65 -33.20
N GLY A 500 5.64 18.80 -31.89
CA GLY A 500 6.98 18.74 -31.33
C GLY A 500 7.50 17.33 -31.00
N LEU A 501 6.62 16.42 -30.63
CA LEU A 501 6.98 15.09 -30.10
C LEU A 501 6.56 13.93 -31.01
N GLY A 502 5.77 14.20 -32.04
CA GLY A 502 5.31 13.19 -33.02
C GLY A 502 4.54 12.05 -32.40
N SER A 503 4.85 10.82 -32.80
CA SER A 503 4.19 9.58 -32.34
C SER A 503 4.39 9.24 -30.85
N ARG A 504 5.12 10.06 -30.11
CA ARG A 504 5.29 9.94 -28.66
C ARG A 504 4.09 10.49 -27.88
N VAL A 505 3.20 11.21 -28.54
CA VAL A 505 1.94 11.71 -27.94
C VAL A 505 0.81 10.76 -28.29
N LEU A 506 0.19 10.19 -27.25
CA LEU A 506 -0.97 9.29 -27.37
C LEU A 506 -2.26 10.04 -27.62
#